data_aab10940e055edc2e152977e2fceccd1
#
_entry.id   aab10940e055edc2e152977e2fceccd1
#
_cell.length_a   1.000
_cell.length_b   1.000
_cell.length_c   1.000
_cell.angle_alpha   90.00
_cell.angle_beta   90.00
_cell.angle_gamma   90.00
#
_symmetry.space_group_name_H-M   'P 1'
#
loop_
_entity.id
_entity.type
_entity.pdbx_description
1 polymer ?
#
loop_
_entity_poly.entity_id
_entity_poly.type
_entity_poly.pdbx_seq_one_letter_code
_entity_poly.pdbx_strand_id
1 'polypeptide(L)'
;MKSLRKLASQTVVYGLSSILGRFLNYLLVPLYTYVFAAEAYGVVSEFYAYAGFFAVLLGLGLETGYFRFRTRPGVGDASAYGAALGVLIPANLIFLGLIISYREPLSIWLRYPEHPEYVVWFSLILATDAICALPFARLRAQERAIRFAAIKLTEILLTIGLNLLFILGIPAFRLKWPQFPWDQWLNPDIGVGAIFLANLIGSAAKWVLLLPEFRRIDFAGGLRLIRPMLRYALPMVIIGFAGMINEMLDRAILKYLLPYDLATNLRMLGIYGACYKLSILMTLFVQAFRYAGEPFFFSMAGRSDAKQAYALVMRYFVICCSGIYLGVVLFLDVFKYFIGEEYREGLGIVPILLMANLLLGIYINLSIWYKLTDRTSWGAWVSILGAALTVALNVALIPKYGYVGSAWATLVCYAAMVLLSWVLGRYFYPVPYPVVRIGAYLLSSVGLTLAQPLVELRLGLNAIAAGALLLGGYLLLVTALEVWPLLRQRRYPR
;
A
#
# COMPACT_ATOMS: atom_id res chain seq x y z
N MET A 1 -10.74 29.89 -11.87
CA MET A 1 -10.68 28.76 -12.82
C MET A 1 -9.25 28.34 -13.19
N LYS A 2 -8.31 29.23 -13.54
CA LYS A 2 -6.91 28.88 -13.87
C LYS A 2 -6.16 28.19 -12.70
N SER A 3 -6.35 28.63 -11.45
CA SER A 3 -5.73 28.04 -10.26
C SER A 3 -6.23 26.64 -9.95
N LEU A 4 -7.53 26.39 -10.09
CA LEU A 4 -8.14 25.06 -9.90
C LEU A 4 -7.67 24.06 -10.96
N ARG A 5 -7.56 24.51 -12.23
CA ARG A 5 -7.05 23.65 -13.31
C ARG A 5 -5.57 23.32 -13.12
N LYS A 6 -4.77 24.26 -12.63
CA LYS A 6 -3.36 24.05 -12.27
C LYS A 6 -3.24 23.07 -11.10
N LEU A 7 -4.03 23.26 -10.04
CA LEU A 7 -4.05 22.36 -8.89
C LEU A 7 -4.45 20.93 -9.29
N ALA A 8 -5.50 20.79 -10.10
CA ALA A 8 -5.94 19.49 -10.61
C ALA A 8 -4.84 18.81 -11.44
N SER A 9 -4.17 19.53 -12.35
CA SER A 9 -3.09 18.96 -13.16
C SER A 9 -1.89 18.52 -12.32
N GLN A 10 -1.53 19.29 -11.29
CA GLN A 10 -0.45 18.93 -10.37
C GLN A 10 -0.80 17.73 -9.52
N THR A 11 -2.02 17.66 -8.99
CA THR A 11 -2.51 16.49 -8.22
C THR A 11 -2.48 15.23 -9.07
N VAL A 12 -2.82 15.31 -10.36
CA VAL A 12 -2.71 14.20 -11.30
C VAL A 12 -1.26 13.77 -11.49
N VAL A 13 -0.32 14.71 -11.66
CA VAL A 13 1.11 14.37 -11.83
C VAL A 13 1.67 13.69 -10.57
N TYR A 14 1.39 14.22 -9.37
CA TYR A 14 1.83 13.59 -8.12
C TYR A 14 1.17 12.24 -7.87
N GLY A 15 -0.13 12.12 -8.08
CA GLY A 15 -0.87 10.88 -7.92
C GLY A 15 -0.42 9.83 -8.93
N LEU A 16 -0.34 10.19 -10.21
CA LEU A 16 0.04 9.28 -11.28
C LEU A 16 1.48 8.77 -11.12
N SER A 17 2.44 9.65 -10.77
CA SER A 17 3.82 9.21 -10.54
C SER A 17 3.95 8.24 -9.36
N SER A 18 3.13 8.43 -8.31
CA SER A 18 3.12 7.52 -7.15
C SER A 18 2.45 6.19 -7.47
N ILE A 19 1.35 6.19 -8.22
CA ILE A 19 0.64 4.97 -8.64
C ILE A 19 1.48 4.19 -9.66
N LEU A 20 2.04 4.89 -10.65
CA LEU A 20 2.92 4.30 -11.66
C LEU A 20 4.14 3.64 -11.01
N GLY A 21 4.74 4.29 -10.00
CA GLY A 21 5.84 3.72 -9.25
C GLY A 21 5.50 2.40 -8.58
N ARG A 22 4.34 2.32 -7.95
CA ARG A 22 3.87 1.07 -7.33
C ARG A 22 3.57 -0.01 -8.35
N PHE A 23 2.97 0.38 -9.47
CA PHE A 23 2.68 -0.54 -10.57
C PHE A 23 3.97 -1.09 -11.20
N LEU A 24 4.98 -0.25 -11.44
CA LEU A 24 6.26 -0.67 -11.96
C LEU A 24 7.00 -1.63 -11.02
N ASN A 25 7.02 -1.34 -9.72
CA ASN A 25 7.57 -2.26 -8.72
C ASN A 25 6.79 -3.58 -8.62
N TYR A 26 5.48 -3.55 -8.87
CA TYR A 26 4.67 -4.76 -8.96
C TYR A 26 5.10 -5.66 -10.12
N LEU A 27 5.55 -5.11 -11.23
CA LEU A 27 6.06 -5.89 -12.37
C LEU A 27 7.35 -6.67 -12.06
N LEU A 28 8.04 -6.39 -10.94
CA LEU A 28 9.15 -7.20 -10.47
C LEU A 28 8.72 -8.49 -9.76
N VAL A 29 7.45 -8.62 -9.38
CA VAL A 29 6.96 -9.82 -8.68
C VAL A 29 7.13 -11.10 -9.50
N PRO A 30 6.80 -11.16 -10.80
CA PRO A 30 7.13 -12.32 -11.62
C PRO A 30 8.62 -12.65 -11.59
N LEU A 31 9.49 -11.66 -11.79
CA LEU A 31 10.94 -11.86 -11.72
C LEU A 31 11.34 -12.56 -10.42
N TYR A 32 10.90 -12.04 -9.30
CA TYR A 32 11.28 -12.58 -8.00
C TYR A 32 10.73 -14.00 -7.76
N THR A 33 9.47 -14.23 -8.11
CA THR A 33 8.82 -15.51 -7.84
C THR A 33 9.18 -16.63 -8.83
N TYR A 34 9.72 -16.30 -10.00
CA TYR A 34 10.26 -17.29 -10.93
C TYR A 34 11.74 -17.61 -10.69
N VAL A 35 12.49 -16.72 -10.01
CA VAL A 35 13.92 -16.91 -9.77
C VAL A 35 14.20 -17.41 -8.36
N PHE A 36 13.47 -16.91 -7.37
CA PHE A 36 13.70 -17.26 -5.97
C PHE A 36 12.66 -18.27 -5.47
N ALA A 37 13.12 -19.22 -4.67
CA ALA A 37 12.25 -20.13 -3.92
C ALA A 37 11.34 -19.35 -2.95
N ALA A 38 10.21 -19.94 -2.59
CA ALA A 38 9.21 -19.28 -1.73
C ALA A 38 9.77 -18.91 -0.35
N GLU A 39 10.67 -19.74 0.20
CA GLU A 39 11.38 -19.44 1.44
C GLU A 39 12.19 -18.14 1.35
N ALA A 40 13.00 -17.99 0.30
CA ALA A 40 13.82 -16.81 0.08
C ALA A 40 12.96 -15.56 -0.15
N TYR A 41 11.87 -15.66 -0.91
CA TYR A 41 10.92 -14.55 -1.09
C TYR A 41 10.15 -14.21 0.19
N GLY A 42 10.00 -15.17 1.11
CA GLY A 42 9.47 -14.95 2.45
C GLY A 42 10.29 -13.91 3.24
N VAL A 43 11.63 -13.98 3.14
CA VAL A 43 12.55 -12.98 3.73
C VAL A 43 12.24 -11.59 3.18
N VAL A 44 12.11 -11.47 1.87
CA VAL A 44 11.77 -10.18 1.21
C VAL A 44 10.42 -9.67 1.71
N SER A 45 9.41 -10.53 1.78
CA SER A 45 8.06 -10.18 2.23
C SER A 45 8.04 -9.67 3.67
N GLU A 46 8.83 -10.28 4.57
CA GLU A 46 8.97 -9.86 5.96
C GLU A 46 9.64 -8.48 6.08
N PHE A 47 10.79 -8.29 5.44
CA PHE A 47 11.48 -7.02 5.50
C PHE A 47 10.63 -5.87 4.96
N TYR A 48 9.88 -6.07 3.87
CA TYR A 48 8.95 -5.06 3.37
C TYR A 48 7.76 -4.82 4.31
N ALA A 49 7.32 -5.79 5.09
CA ALA A 49 6.33 -5.56 6.14
C ALA A 49 6.91 -4.64 7.23
N TYR A 50 8.14 -4.89 7.67
CA TYR A 50 8.83 -3.99 8.60
C TYR A 50 9.02 -2.58 8.04
N ALA A 51 9.24 -2.44 6.72
CA ALA A 51 9.35 -1.13 6.08
C ALA A 51 8.12 -0.25 6.35
N GLY A 52 6.92 -0.83 6.30
CA GLY A 52 5.68 -0.10 6.59
C GLY A 52 5.67 0.50 7.99
N PHE A 53 6.05 -0.28 9.01
CA PHE A 53 6.12 0.18 10.40
C PHE A 53 7.19 1.25 10.61
N PHE A 54 8.40 0.99 10.12
CA PHE A 54 9.52 1.91 10.28
C PHE A 54 9.33 3.20 9.48
N ALA A 55 8.64 3.20 8.33
CA ALA A 55 8.33 4.41 7.59
C ALA A 55 7.51 5.40 8.43
N VAL A 56 6.54 4.90 9.22
CA VAL A 56 5.77 5.73 10.15
C VAL A 56 6.62 6.20 11.33
N LEU A 57 7.38 5.28 11.93
CA LEU A 57 8.18 5.54 13.13
C LEU A 57 9.31 6.54 12.85
N LEU A 58 10.08 6.31 11.79
CA LEU A 58 11.22 7.13 11.40
C LEU A 58 10.81 8.46 10.78
N GLY A 59 9.63 8.52 10.15
CA GLY A 59 9.06 9.76 9.63
C GLY A 59 8.54 10.72 10.70
N LEU A 60 8.26 10.22 11.93
CA LEU A 60 7.81 10.99 13.10
C LEU A 60 6.60 11.91 12.84
N GLY A 61 5.85 11.70 11.76
CA GLY A 61 4.75 12.57 11.32
C GLY A 61 5.19 13.99 10.91
N LEU A 62 6.51 14.20 10.74
CA LEU A 62 7.10 15.54 10.50
C LEU A 62 6.77 16.11 9.12
N GLU A 63 6.43 15.28 8.16
CA GLU A 63 5.90 15.75 6.87
C GLU A 63 4.60 16.56 7.06
N THR A 64 3.66 16.03 7.81
CA THR A 64 2.40 16.71 8.13
C THR A 64 2.66 17.94 9.02
N GLY A 65 3.60 17.80 9.97
CA GLY A 65 4.07 18.92 10.80
C GLY A 65 4.61 20.07 9.94
N TYR A 66 5.50 19.78 8.99
CA TYR A 66 6.03 20.78 8.06
C TYR A 66 4.93 21.51 7.29
N PHE A 67 3.99 20.78 6.66
CA PHE A 67 2.88 21.40 5.92
C PHE A 67 2.04 22.31 6.80
N ARG A 68 1.73 21.91 8.03
CA ARG A 68 0.93 22.74 8.94
C ARG A 68 1.67 23.99 9.43
N PHE A 69 2.96 23.84 9.76
CA PHE A 69 3.70 24.95 10.39
C PHE A 69 4.15 25.98 9.37
N ARG A 70 4.48 25.59 8.12
CA ARG A 70 4.84 26.55 7.07
C ARG A 70 3.71 27.54 6.69
N THR A 71 2.45 27.16 6.97
CA THR A 71 1.28 28.01 6.68
C THR A 71 0.90 28.93 7.84
N ARG A 72 1.63 28.87 8.97
CA ARG A 72 1.35 29.75 10.12
C ARG A 72 1.88 31.16 9.87
N PRO A 73 1.11 32.22 10.25
CA PRO A 73 1.61 33.59 10.21
C PRO A 73 2.92 33.74 10.99
N GLY A 74 3.88 34.45 10.42
CA GLY A 74 5.20 34.69 11.03
C GLY A 74 6.18 33.52 10.98
N VAL A 75 5.85 32.39 10.35
CA VAL A 75 6.75 31.24 10.17
C VAL A 75 7.20 31.19 8.72
N GLY A 76 8.52 31.27 8.50
CA GLY A 76 9.12 31.09 7.18
C GLY A 76 9.19 29.63 6.76
N ASP A 77 9.10 29.35 5.45
CA ASP A 77 9.27 28.01 4.89
C ASP A 77 10.60 27.38 5.32
N ALA A 78 11.70 28.15 5.28
CA ALA A 78 13.04 27.69 5.67
C ALA A 78 13.14 27.29 7.13
N SER A 79 12.47 28.02 8.05
CA SER A 79 12.45 27.73 9.48
C SER A 79 11.60 26.52 9.82
N ALA A 80 10.40 26.39 9.19
CA ALA A 80 9.56 25.20 9.36
C ALA A 80 10.25 23.94 8.83
N TYR A 81 10.93 24.05 7.70
CA TYR A 81 11.72 22.97 7.10
C TYR A 81 12.94 22.62 7.96
N GLY A 82 13.65 23.66 8.49
CA GLY A 82 14.79 23.48 9.39
C GLY A 82 14.38 22.80 10.70
N ALA A 83 13.22 23.15 11.27
CA ALA A 83 12.68 22.49 12.45
C ALA A 83 12.44 20.99 12.21
N ALA A 84 11.81 20.66 11.10
CA ALA A 84 11.50 19.26 10.75
C ALA A 84 12.77 18.44 10.49
N LEU A 85 13.73 18.95 9.69
CA LEU A 85 15.00 18.29 9.41
C LEU A 85 15.90 18.18 10.67
N GLY A 86 15.88 19.23 11.52
CA GLY A 86 16.65 19.25 12.77
C GLY A 86 16.23 18.17 13.77
N VAL A 87 15.05 17.59 13.61
CA VAL A 87 14.60 16.42 14.39
C VAL A 87 14.79 15.14 13.58
N LEU A 88 14.41 15.13 12.33
CA LEU A 88 14.37 13.94 11.49
C LEU A 88 15.77 13.34 11.24
N ILE A 89 16.75 14.20 10.91
CA ILE A 89 18.12 13.73 10.63
C ILE A 89 18.76 13.10 11.86
N PRO A 90 18.83 13.77 13.04
CA PRO A 90 19.42 13.16 14.23
C PRO A 90 18.69 11.88 14.67
N ALA A 91 17.37 11.85 14.63
CA ALA A 91 16.59 10.66 14.97
C ALA A 91 16.95 9.45 14.09
N ASN A 92 17.06 9.65 12.78
CA ASN A 92 17.42 8.60 11.85
C ASN A 92 18.92 8.20 11.96
N LEU A 93 19.81 9.14 12.28
CA LEU A 93 21.22 8.82 12.52
C LEU A 93 21.40 8.02 13.83
N ILE A 94 20.65 8.35 14.88
CA ILE A 94 20.63 7.56 16.13
C ILE A 94 20.10 6.15 15.85
N PHE A 95 18.99 6.03 15.08
CA PHE A 95 18.46 4.73 14.67
C PHE A 95 19.53 3.92 13.92
N LEU A 96 20.20 4.50 12.92
CA LEU A 96 21.25 3.82 12.18
C LEU A 96 22.43 3.41 13.07
N GLY A 97 22.88 4.30 13.97
CA GLY A 97 23.96 3.99 14.92
C GLY A 97 23.60 2.81 15.80
N LEU A 98 22.36 2.76 16.32
CA LEU A 98 21.88 1.64 17.14
C LEU A 98 21.82 0.34 16.32
N ILE A 99 21.20 0.37 15.13
CA ILE A 99 21.06 -0.84 14.29
C ILE A 99 22.42 -1.39 13.87
N ILE A 100 23.35 -0.53 13.44
CA ILE A 100 24.70 -0.95 13.02
C ILE A 100 25.47 -1.53 14.22
N SER A 101 25.36 -0.91 15.41
CA SER A 101 26.05 -1.40 16.61
C SER A 101 25.50 -2.75 17.08
N TYR A 102 24.20 -3.00 16.92
CA TYR A 102 23.52 -4.22 17.35
C TYR A 102 23.16 -5.15 16.18
N ARG A 103 23.81 -5.03 15.01
CA ARG A 103 23.49 -5.80 13.80
C ARG A 103 23.47 -7.31 14.00
N GLU A 104 24.47 -7.86 14.72
CA GLU A 104 24.56 -9.30 14.96
C GLU A 104 23.47 -9.80 15.92
N PRO A 105 23.26 -9.22 17.14
CA PRO A 105 22.14 -9.58 17.97
C PRO A 105 20.79 -9.46 17.27
N LEU A 106 20.61 -8.41 16.45
CA LEU A 106 19.37 -8.20 15.69
C LEU A 106 19.17 -9.24 14.59
N SER A 107 20.24 -9.64 13.87
CA SER A 107 20.14 -10.69 12.85
C SER A 107 19.78 -12.05 13.48
N ILE A 108 20.33 -12.36 14.65
CA ILE A 108 19.99 -13.56 15.41
C ILE A 108 18.51 -13.50 15.87
N TRP A 109 18.07 -12.36 16.41
CA TRP A 109 16.67 -12.17 16.85
C TRP A 109 15.69 -12.28 15.68
N LEU A 110 16.05 -11.73 14.53
CA LEU A 110 15.28 -11.85 13.30
C LEU A 110 15.39 -13.24 12.65
N ARG A 111 16.21 -14.16 13.23
CA ARG A 111 16.47 -15.49 12.72
C ARG A 111 17.18 -15.53 11.34
N TYR A 112 18.08 -14.56 11.12
CA TYR A 112 18.98 -14.49 9.94
C TYR A 112 20.44 -14.29 10.37
N PRO A 113 20.99 -15.20 11.21
CA PRO A 113 22.34 -15.01 11.76
C PRO A 113 23.43 -14.99 10.70
N GLU A 114 23.23 -15.65 9.56
CA GLU A 114 24.18 -15.72 8.45
C GLU A 114 24.21 -14.45 7.58
N HIS A 115 23.20 -13.57 7.72
CA HIS A 115 23.00 -12.38 6.88
C HIS A 115 22.79 -11.09 7.69
N PRO A 116 23.75 -10.70 8.58
CA PRO A 116 23.63 -9.45 9.33
C PRO A 116 23.65 -8.22 8.41
N GLU A 117 24.21 -8.34 7.20
CA GLU A 117 24.22 -7.29 6.19
C GLU A 117 22.78 -6.90 5.73
N TYR A 118 21.83 -7.82 5.71
CA TYR A 118 20.44 -7.50 5.34
C TYR A 118 19.84 -6.48 6.29
N VAL A 119 20.11 -6.61 7.60
CA VAL A 119 19.65 -5.68 8.63
C VAL A 119 20.24 -4.30 8.41
N VAL A 120 21.53 -4.22 8.07
CA VAL A 120 22.24 -2.96 7.80
C VAL A 120 21.72 -2.30 6.51
N TRP A 121 21.68 -3.04 5.40
CA TRP A 121 21.21 -2.48 4.12
C TRP A 121 19.79 -1.98 4.21
N PHE A 122 18.91 -2.77 4.86
CA PHE A 122 17.53 -2.40 5.01
C PHE A 122 17.34 -1.17 5.90
N SER A 123 18.08 -1.06 7.00
CA SER A 123 18.02 0.13 7.86
C SER A 123 18.55 1.39 7.17
N LEU A 124 19.59 1.26 6.32
CA LEU A 124 20.07 2.36 5.48
C LEU A 124 18.99 2.82 4.47
N ILE A 125 18.29 1.88 3.83
CA ILE A 125 17.15 2.19 2.95
C ILE A 125 16.09 2.97 3.73
N LEU A 126 15.66 2.45 4.89
CA LEU A 126 14.61 3.04 5.69
C LEU A 126 14.94 4.46 6.16
N ALA A 127 16.15 4.66 6.70
CA ALA A 127 16.58 5.98 7.18
C ALA A 127 16.71 6.98 6.03
N THR A 128 17.28 6.55 4.90
CA THR A 128 17.39 7.39 3.69
C THR A 128 16.01 7.77 3.18
N ASP A 129 15.07 6.83 3.12
CA ASP A 129 13.71 7.07 2.66
C ASP A 129 12.94 8.01 3.58
N ALA A 130 13.10 7.84 4.90
CA ALA A 130 12.51 8.72 5.90
C ALA A 130 13.05 10.17 5.77
N ILE A 131 14.37 10.34 5.65
CA ILE A 131 14.99 11.65 5.46
C ILE A 131 14.53 12.29 4.15
N CYS A 132 14.44 11.52 3.05
CA CYS A 132 14.01 12.00 1.74
C CYS A 132 12.52 12.41 1.68
N ALA A 133 11.70 11.97 2.63
CA ALA A 133 10.28 12.34 2.68
C ALA A 133 10.08 13.87 2.80
N LEU A 134 10.89 14.57 3.59
CA LEU A 134 10.80 16.02 3.76
C LEU A 134 11.21 16.82 2.50
N PRO A 135 12.33 16.56 1.81
CA PRO A 135 12.61 17.15 0.50
C PRO A 135 11.50 16.94 -0.52
N PHE A 136 10.91 15.75 -0.58
CA PHE A 136 9.73 15.52 -1.41
C PHE A 136 8.52 16.33 -0.97
N ALA A 137 8.27 16.47 0.33
CA ALA A 137 7.23 17.35 0.86
C ALA A 137 7.47 18.80 0.46
N ARG A 138 8.72 19.27 0.52
CA ARG A 138 9.11 20.63 0.08
C ARG A 138 8.85 20.84 -1.41
N LEU A 139 9.22 19.90 -2.28
CA LEU A 139 8.91 19.96 -3.71
C LEU A 139 7.40 20.08 -3.98
N ARG A 140 6.58 19.33 -3.24
CA ARG A 140 5.11 19.43 -3.32
C ARG A 140 4.61 20.79 -2.82
N ALA A 141 5.16 21.27 -1.73
CA ALA A 141 4.84 22.55 -1.14
C ALA A 141 5.18 23.74 -2.06
N GLN A 142 6.22 23.58 -2.88
CA GLN A 142 6.68 24.56 -3.87
C GLN A 142 6.05 24.35 -5.27
N GLU A 143 5.09 23.42 -5.40
CA GLU A 143 4.43 23.09 -6.67
C GLU A 143 5.38 22.63 -7.79
N ARG A 144 6.53 22.01 -7.44
CA ARG A 144 7.54 21.53 -8.39
C ARG A 144 7.27 20.09 -8.81
N ALA A 145 6.07 19.85 -9.37
CA ALA A 145 5.55 18.52 -9.68
C ALA A 145 6.43 17.72 -10.66
N ILE A 146 6.96 18.37 -11.69
CA ILE A 146 7.80 17.70 -12.71
C ILE A 146 9.10 17.17 -12.06
N ARG A 147 9.76 17.99 -11.22
CA ARG A 147 10.98 17.57 -10.53
C ARG A 147 10.73 16.44 -9.54
N PHE A 148 9.61 16.50 -8.80
CA PHE A 148 9.16 15.41 -7.94
C PHE A 148 9.00 14.11 -8.74
N ALA A 149 8.25 14.15 -9.84
CA ALA A 149 7.98 12.99 -10.69
C ALA A 149 9.28 12.45 -11.34
N ALA A 150 10.15 13.33 -11.83
CA ALA A 150 11.41 12.93 -12.45
C ALA A 150 12.31 12.17 -11.46
N ILE A 151 12.50 12.69 -10.23
CA ILE A 151 13.33 12.02 -9.22
C ILE A 151 12.72 10.66 -8.83
N LYS A 152 11.39 10.61 -8.62
CA LYS A 152 10.68 9.36 -8.31
C LYS A 152 10.82 8.32 -9.41
N LEU A 153 10.63 8.70 -10.66
CA LEU A 153 10.73 7.78 -11.79
C LEU A 153 12.18 7.32 -12.01
N THR A 154 13.16 8.21 -11.85
CA THR A 154 14.58 7.83 -11.94
C THR A 154 14.95 6.80 -10.87
N GLU A 155 14.54 7.00 -9.61
CA GLU A 155 14.72 6.02 -8.53
C GLU A 155 14.15 4.66 -8.91
N ILE A 156 12.89 4.63 -9.38
CA ILE A 156 12.17 3.40 -9.69
C ILE A 156 12.80 2.68 -10.88
N LEU A 157 13.10 3.40 -11.97
CA LEU A 157 13.72 2.81 -13.16
C LEU A 157 15.12 2.29 -12.87
N LEU A 158 15.90 3.02 -12.06
CA LEU A 158 17.21 2.57 -11.62
C LEU A 158 17.09 1.29 -10.77
N THR A 159 16.18 1.26 -9.81
CA THR A 159 15.94 0.08 -8.96
C THR A 159 15.52 -1.12 -9.80
N ILE A 160 14.61 -0.94 -10.77
CA ILE A 160 14.19 -2.00 -11.68
C ILE A 160 15.37 -2.48 -12.54
N GLY A 161 16.13 -1.55 -13.14
CA GLY A 161 17.29 -1.88 -13.95
C GLY A 161 18.36 -2.65 -13.18
N LEU A 162 18.61 -2.25 -11.93
CA LEU A 162 19.55 -2.96 -11.05
C LEU A 162 19.05 -4.34 -10.64
N ASN A 163 17.73 -4.50 -10.36
CA ASN A 163 17.16 -5.81 -10.09
C ASN A 163 17.31 -6.74 -11.30
N LEU A 164 17.01 -6.26 -12.51
CA LEU A 164 17.21 -7.04 -13.73
C LEU A 164 18.69 -7.38 -13.95
N LEU A 165 19.59 -6.42 -13.70
CA LEU A 165 21.03 -6.62 -13.83
C LEU A 165 21.54 -7.65 -12.82
N PHE A 166 21.21 -7.52 -11.55
CA PHE A 166 21.73 -8.40 -10.50
C PHE A 166 21.16 -9.80 -10.57
N ILE A 167 19.86 -9.92 -10.87
CA ILE A 167 19.15 -11.21 -10.83
C ILE A 167 19.28 -11.98 -12.14
N LEU A 168 19.28 -11.31 -13.30
CA LEU A 168 19.37 -11.95 -14.61
C LEU A 168 20.68 -11.65 -15.33
N GLY A 169 21.11 -10.39 -15.34
CA GLY A 169 22.26 -9.94 -16.13
C GLY A 169 23.57 -10.54 -15.66
N ILE A 170 23.90 -10.41 -14.38
CA ILE A 170 25.19 -10.92 -13.85
C ILE A 170 25.29 -12.43 -13.95
N PRO A 171 24.27 -13.25 -13.60
CA PRO A 171 24.33 -14.69 -13.86
C PRO A 171 24.53 -15.04 -15.33
N ALA A 172 23.84 -14.36 -16.25
CA ALA A 172 24.04 -14.55 -17.68
C ALA A 172 25.46 -14.15 -18.16
N PHE A 173 26.02 -13.06 -17.62
CA PHE A 173 27.37 -12.63 -17.94
C PHE A 173 28.43 -13.58 -17.39
N ARG A 174 28.23 -14.15 -16.19
CA ARG A 174 29.12 -15.19 -15.63
C ARG A 174 29.23 -16.39 -16.56
N LEU A 175 28.12 -16.83 -17.13
CA LEU A 175 28.12 -17.93 -18.10
C LEU A 175 28.88 -17.58 -19.39
N LYS A 176 28.77 -16.32 -19.85
CA LYS A 176 29.35 -15.86 -21.12
C LYS A 176 30.84 -15.50 -20.99
N TRP A 177 31.23 -14.95 -19.84
CA TRP A 177 32.60 -14.50 -19.56
C TRP A 177 33.12 -15.04 -18.21
N PRO A 178 33.34 -16.35 -18.09
CA PRO A 178 33.71 -16.98 -16.81
C PRO A 178 35.12 -16.54 -16.30
N GLN A 179 35.95 -15.99 -17.17
CA GLN A 179 37.31 -15.50 -16.79
C GLN A 179 37.26 -14.15 -16.06
N PHE A 180 36.17 -13.40 -16.10
CA PHE A 180 36.05 -12.13 -15.42
C PHE A 180 35.75 -12.38 -13.93
N PRO A 181 36.38 -11.67 -12.99
CA PRO A 181 36.26 -11.91 -11.55
C PRO A 181 34.93 -11.34 -11.00
N TRP A 182 33.78 -11.88 -11.46
CA TRP A 182 32.44 -11.43 -11.07
C TRP A 182 32.23 -11.50 -9.58
N ASP A 183 32.85 -12.47 -8.90
CA ASP A 183 32.66 -12.72 -7.46
C ASP A 183 33.26 -11.62 -6.59
N GLN A 184 34.16 -10.81 -7.14
CA GLN A 184 34.69 -9.61 -6.47
C GLN A 184 33.67 -8.45 -6.51
N TRP A 185 32.76 -8.46 -7.47
CA TRP A 185 31.77 -7.40 -7.66
C TRP A 185 30.41 -7.72 -7.03
N LEU A 186 30.00 -8.97 -7.08
CA LEU A 186 28.77 -9.44 -6.50
C LEU A 186 28.96 -10.88 -6.03
N ASN A 187 28.77 -11.11 -4.73
CA ASN A 187 28.84 -12.45 -4.16
C ASN A 187 27.78 -13.35 -4.86
N PRO A 188 28.16 -14.54 -5.38
CA PRO A 188 27.21 -15.51 -5.95
C PRO A 188 26.08 -15.87 -4.98
N ASP A 189 26.43 -15.98 -3.69
CA ASP A 189 25.53 -16.43 -2.62
C ASP A 189 24.69 -15.30 -2.01
N ILE A 190 24.69 -14.10 -2.63
CA ILE A 190 23.94 -12.95 -2.12
C ILE A 190 22.42 -13.22 -2.05
N GLY A 191 21.90 -14.16 -2.86
CA GLY A 191 20.52 -14.54 -2.86
C GLY A 191 19.56 -13.34 -3.01
N VAL A 192 18.56 -13.26 -2.12
CA VAL A 192 17.62 -12.13 -2.08
C VAL A 192 18.26 -10.81 -1.65
N GLY A 193 19.46 -10.81 -1.11
CA GLY A 193 20.23 -9.60 -0.82
C GLY A 193 20.47 -8.74 -2.05
N ALA A 194 20.47 -9.34 -3.27
CA ALA A 194 20.51 -8.61 -4.53
C ALA A 194 19.35 -7.59 -4.65
N ILE A 195 18.15 -7.94 -4.16
CA ILE A 195 16.98 -7.06 -4.12
C ILE A 195 17.24 -5.90 -3.16
N PHE A 196 17.75 -6.19 -1.96
CA PHE A 196 18.06 -5.15 -0.97
C PHE A 196 19.16 -4.21 -1.47
N LEU A 197 20.21 -4.74 -2.10
CA LEU A 197 21.30 -3.94 -2.69
C LEU A 197 20.78 -3.03 -3.81
N ALA A 198 19.96 -3.53 -4.71
CA ALA A 198 19.34 -2.73 -5.78
C ALA A 198 18.49 -1.57 -5.21
N ASN A 199 17.71 -1.86 -4.17
CA ASN A 199 16.90 -0.84 -3.49
C ASN A 199 17.78 0.18 -2.74
N LEU A 200 18.89 -0.26 -2.11
CA LEU A 200 19.82 0.62 -1.41
C LEU A 200 20.46 1.61 -2.39
N ILE A 201 20.93 1.13 -3.54
CA ILE A 201 21.51 1.98 -4.59
C ILE A 201 20.45 2.95 -5.13
N GLY A 202 19.21 2.49 -5.35
CA GLY A 202 18.09 3.34 -5.75
C GLY A 202 17.79 4.44 -4.73
N SER A 203 17.75 4.11 -3.44
CA SER A 203 17.55 5.07 -2.35
C SER A 203 18.72 6.05 -2.22
N ALA A 204 19.98 5.59 -2.42
CA ALA A 204 21.15 6.46 -2.44
C ALA A 204 21.10 7.44 -3.63
N ALA A 205 20.75 6.97 -4.82
CA ALA A 205 20.59 7.82 -6.00
C ALA A 205 19.50 8.89 -5.79
N LYS A 206 18.36 8.51 -5.21
CA LYS A 206 17.29 9.42 -4.81
C LYS A 206 17.81 10.50 -3.87
N TRP A 207 18.57 10.12 -2.85
CA TRP A 207 19.14 11.07 -1.89
C TRP A 207 20.07 12.06 -2.58
N VAL A 208 20.96 11.60 -3.47
CA VAL A 208 21.85 12.46 -4.27
C VAL A 208 21.06 13.45 -5.14
N LEU A 209 20.01 13.00 -5.82
CA LEU A 209 19.15 13.86 -6.64
C LEU A 209 18.39 14.91 -5.81
N LEU A 210 18.14 14.63 -4.54
CA LEU A 210 17.46 15.56 -3.61
C LEU A 210 18.42 16.48 -2.86
N LEU A 211 19.77 16.31 -2.94
CA LEU A 211 20.74 17.17 -2.28
C LEU A 211 20.51 18.68 -2.48
N PRO A 212 20.10 19.18 -3.68
CA PRO A 212 19.81 20.60 -3.85
C PRO A 212 18.65 21.11 -2.97
N GLU A 213 17.74 20.25 -2.52
CA GLU A 213 16.62 20.64 -1.65
C GLU A 213 17.04 20.80 -0.19
N PHE A 214 18.24 20.36 0.21
CA PHE A 214 18.85 20.63 1.52
C PHE A 214 19.51 22.02 1.61
N ARG A 215 19.33 22.86 0.60
CA ARG A 215 19.78 24.25 0.62
C ARG A 215 18.72 25.16 1.24
N ARG A 216 19.16 26.33 1.72
CA ARG A 216 18.28 27.36 2.31
C ARG A 216 17.47 26.82 3.49
N ILE A 217 18.15 26.26 4.46
CA ILE A 217 17.60 25.75 5.73
C ILE A 217 17.91 26.79 6.81
N ASP A 218 16.92 27.16 7.58
CA ASP A 218 17.08 27.99 8.76
C ASP A 218 16.87 27.13 10.02
N PHE A 219 17.95 26.52 10.50
CA PHE A 219 17.90 25.74 11.73
C PHE A 219 17.68 26.61 12.95
N ALA A 220 18.29 27.81 13.02
CA ALA A 220 18.19 28.71 14.17
C ALA A 220 16.75 29.20 14.37
N GLY A 221 16.10 29.68 13.31
CA GLY A 221 14.68 30.05 13.35
C GLY A 221 13.77 28.84 13.58
N GLY A 222 14.21 27.64 13.18
CA GLY A 222 13.49 26.39 13.35
C GLY A 222 13.45 25.88 14.82
N LEU A 223 14.46 26.15 15.64
CA LEU A 223 14.55 25.63 17.00
C LEU A 223 13.29 25.87 17.85
N ARG A 224 12.70 27.07 17.74
CA ARG A 224 11.47 27.44 18.48
C ARG A 224 10.24 26.61 18.03
N LEU A 225 10.28 26.06 16.83
CA LEU A 225 9.17 25.32 16.24
C LEU A 225 9.23 23.82 16.55
N ILE A 226 10.37 23.27 17.00
CA ILE A 226 10.57 21.83 17.24
C ILE A 226 9.53 21.30 18.22
N ARG A 227 9.46 21.87 19.41
CA ARG A 227 8.55 21.39 20.48
C ARG A 227 7.07 21.45 20.06
N PRO A 228 6.54 22.56 19.55
CA PRO A 228 5.14 22.61 19.10
C PRO A 228 4.88 21.73 17.90
N MET A 229 5.85 21.54 16.98
CA MET A 229 5.73 20.65 15.83
C MET A 229 5.66 19.18 16.26
N LEU A 230 6.54 18.73 17.16
CA LEU A 230 6.51 17.37 17.71
C LEU A 230 5.22 17.10 18.49
N ARG A 231 4.76 18.04 19.31
CA ARG A 231 3.48 17.88 20.03
C ARG A 231 2.30 17.69 19.07
N TYR A 232 2.36 18.28 17.88
CA TYR A 232 1.35 18.09 16.84
C TYR A 232 1.54 16.77 16.05
N ALA A 233 2.79 16.42 15.74
CA ALA A 233 3.12 15.28 14.86
C ALA A 233 3.04 13.92 15.56
N LEU A 234 3.49 13.81 16.83
CA LEU A 234 3.55 12.53 17.55
C LEU A 234 2.20 11.80 17.65
N PRO A 235 1.06 12.44 17.95
CA PRO A 235 -0.23 11.75 17.93
C PRO A 235 -0.56 11.11 16.57
N MET A 236 -0.10 11.71 15.46
CA MET A 236 -0.31 11.17 14.12
C MET A 236 0.54 9.92 13.85
N VAL A 237 1.69 9.78 14.53
CA VAL A 237 2.51 8.56 14.47
C VAL A 237 1.71 7.38 15.04
N ILE A 238 1.01 7.57 16.17
CA ILE A 238 0.20 6.52 16.81
C ILE A 238 -0.91 6.07 15.86
N ILE A 239 -1.62 7.01 15.22
CA ILE A 239 -2.68 6.70 14.26
C ILE A 239 -2.12 5.99 13.03
N GLY A 240 -0.99 6.48 12.51
CA GLY A 240 -0.29 5.86 11.37
C GLY A 240 0.19 4.45 11.69
N PHE A 241 0.72 4.24 12.90
CA PHE A 241 1.17 2.93 13.35
C PHE A 241 0.01 1.94 13.48
N ALA A 242 -1.14 2.35 14.03
CA ALA A 242 -2.35 1.54 14.05
C ALA A 242 -2.81 1.17 12.61
N GLY A 243 -2.68 2.09 11.65
CA GLY A 243 -2.92 1.81 10.24
C GLY A 243 -1.98 0.75 9.67
N MET A 244 -0.67 0.82 10.01
CA MET A 244 0.30 -0.18 9.56
C MET A 244 0.06 -1.56 10.20
N ILE A 245 -0.40 -1.62 11.45
CA ILE A 245 -0.83 -2.87 12.07
C ILE A 245 -1.93 -3.52 11.23
N ASN A 246 -2.96 -2.76 10.86
CA ASN A 246 -4.06 -3.28 10.03
C ASN A 246 -3.63 -3.76 8.64
N GLU A 247 -2.56 -3.19 8.07
CA GLU A 247 -2.15 -3.44 6.69
C GLU A 247 -0.99 -4.45 6.55
N MET A 248 -0.06 -4.48 7.53
CA MET A 248 1.23 -5.17 7.38
C MET A 248 1.54 -6.18 8.49
N LEU A 249 0.82 -6.15 9.62
CA LEU A 249 1.16 -6.97 10.78
C LEU A 249 1.12 -8.46 10.45
N ASP A 250 0.15 -8.88 9.66
CA ASP A 250 -0.01 -10.24 9.18
C ASP A 250 1.31 -10.84 8.66
N ARG A 251 2.00 -10.11 7.81
CA ARG A 251 3.29 -10.52 7.23
C ARG A 251 4.46 -10.42 8.20
N ALA A 252 4.40 -9.46 9.13
CA ALA A 252 5.46 -9.28 10.12
C ALA A 252 5.47 -10.40 11.18
N ILE A 253 4.30 -10.97 11.52
CA ILE A 253 4.19 -11.95 12.61
C ILE A 253 3.96 -13.38 12.14
N LEU A 254 3.60 -13.60 10.87
CA LEU A 254 3.27 -14.92 10.33
C LEU A 254 4.39 -15.93 10.61
N LYS A 255 5.65 -15.58 10.32
CA LYS A 255 6.83 -16.42 10.57
C LYS A 255 6.96 -16.87 12.03
N TYR A 256 6.56 -16.03 12.97
CA TYR A 256 6.74 -16.30 14.40
C TYR A 256 5.58 -17.09 15.02
N LEU A 257 4.39 -17.02 14.43
CA LEU A 257 3.17 -17.67 14.93
C LEU A 257 2.90 -19.03 14.30
N LEU A 258 3.50 -19.31 13.14
CA LEU A 258 3.38 -20.63 12.51
C LEU A 258 4.12 -21.70 13.34
N PRO A 259 3.51 -22.89 13.55
CA PRO A 259 4.03 -23.94 14.44
C PRO A 259 5.03 -24.89 13.77
N TYR A 260 5.69 -24.48 12.68
CA TYR A 260 6.62 -25.31 11.93
C TYR A 260 8.07 -24.83 12.08
N ASP A 261 9.00 -25.48 11.39
CA ASP A 261 10.39 -25.04 11.29
C ASP A 261 10.52 -23.68 10.53
N LEU A 262 11.66 -23.03 10.68
CA LEU A 262 11.87 -21.70 10.12
C LEU A 262 11.74 -21.65 8.60
N ALA A 263 12.28 -22.66 7.89
CA ALA A 263 12.23 -22.74 6.43
C ALA A 263 10.78 -22.84 5.94
N THR A 264 9.98 -23.73 6.54
CA THR A 264 8.55 -23.88 6.23
C THR A 264 7.77 -22.61 6.55
N ASN A 265 8.05 -21.94 7.68
CA ASN A 265 7.38 -20.70 8.05
C ASN A 265 7.69 -19.57 7.06
N LEU A 266 8.95 -19.46 6.61
CA LEU A 266 9.35 -18.49 5.59
C LEU A 266 8.76 -18.83 4.22
N ARG A 267 8.70 -20.10 3.85
CA ARG A 267 8.04 -20.55 2.62
C ARG A 267 6.57 -20.16 2.62
N MET A 268 5.84 -20.42 3.70
CA MET A 268 4.43 -20.00 3.84
C MET A 268 4.25 -18.48 3.77
N LEU A 269 5.16 -17.73 4.37
CA LEU A 269 5.17 -16.26 4.28
C LEU A 269 5.43 -15.78 2.85
N GLY A 270 6.33 -16.42 2.12
CA GLY A 270 6.62 -16.12 0.72
C GLY A 270 5.41 -16.36 -0.17
N ILE A 271 4.74 -17.51 -0.01
CA ILE A 271 3.51 -17.84 -0.73
C ILE A 271 2.40 -16.83 -0.43
N TYR A 272 2.18 -16.52 0.84
CA TYR A 272 1.23 -15.48 1.24
C TYR A 272 1.55 -14.13 0.61
N GLY A 273 2.81 -13.70 0.69
CA GLY A 273 3.28 -12.43 0.11
C GLY A 273 3.11 -12.35 -1.40
N ALA A 274 3.39 -13.43 -2.14
CA ALA A 274 3.20 -13.49 -3.59
C ALA A 274 1.71 -13.45 -3.97
N CYS A 275 0.87 -14.25 -3.31
CA CYS A 275 -0.57 -14.26 -3.54
C CYS A 275 -1.22 -12.92 -3.15
N TYR A 276 -0.74 -12.26 -2.10
CA TYR A 276 -1.19 -10.90 -1.73
C TYR A 276 -0.96 -9.90 -2.87
N LYS A 277 0.13 -10.04 -3.63
CA LYS A 277 0.41 -9.17 -4.78
C LYS A 277 -0.65 -9.29 -5.88
N LEU A 278 -1.33 -10.42 -6.05
CA LEU A 278 -2.43 -10.53 -7.02
C LEU A 278 -3.64 -9.66 -6.63
N SER A 279 -3.77 -9.30 -5.36
CA SER A 279 -4.82 -8.36 -4.91
C SER A 279 -4.46 -6.87 -5.10
N ILE A 280 -3.25 -6.56 -5.60
CA ILE A 280 -2.77 -5.17 -5.71
C ILE A 280 -3.61 -4.32 -6.67
N LEU A 281 -4.22 -4.92 -7.69
CA LEU A 281 -5.11 -4.20 -8.61
C LEU A 281 -6.25 -3.51 -7.86
N MET A 282 -6.80 -4.16 -6.84
CA MET A 282 -7.80 -3.56 -5.96
C MET A 282 -7.21 -2.40 -5.17
N THR A 283 -6.04 -2.59 -4.56
CA THR A 283 -5.41 -1.53 -3.75
C THR A 283 -4.99 -0.32 -4.59
N LEU A 284 -4.52 -0.53 -5.82
CA LEU A 284 -4.21 0.56 -6.75
C LEU A 284 -5.46 1.36 -7.12
N PHE A 285 -6.58 0.67 -7.41
CA PHE A 285 -7.85 1.34 -7.69
C PHE A 285 -8.35 2.13 -6.46
N VAL A 286 -8.34 1.52 -5.27
CA VAL A 286 -8.73 2.18 -4.01
C VAL A 286 -7.89 3.43 -3.77
N GLN A 287 -6.58 3.38 -4.01
CA GLN A 287 -5.70 4.54 -3.85
C GLN A 287 -5.96 5.63 -4.89
N ALA A 288 -6.12 5.24 -6.17
CA ALA A 288 -6.47 6.19 -7.23
C ALA A 288 -7.80 6.90 -6.92
N PHE A 289 -8.78 6.13 -6.47
CA PHE A 289 -10.06 6.66 -6.02
C PHE A 289 -9.89 7.62 -4.83
N ARG A 290 -9.08 7.28 -3.83
CA ARG A 290 -8.82 8.14 -2.68
C ARG A 290 -8.23 9.48 -3.09
N TYR A 291 -7.24 9.50 -4.00
CA TYR A 291 -6.63 10.74 -4.50
C TYR A 291 -7.63 11.63 -5.24
N ALA A 292 -8.53 11.05 -6.01
CA ALA A 292 -9.56 11.80 -6.75
C ALA A 292 -10.77 12.15 -5.87
N GLY A 293 -11.17 11.26 -4.97
CA GLY A 293 -12.37 11.36 -4.16
C GLY A 293 -12.24 12.37 -3.02
N GLU A 294 -11.10 12.45 -2.33
CA GLU A 294 -10.96 13.39 -1.20
C GLU A 294 -11.24 14.85 -1.62
N PRO A 295 -10.62 15.42 -2.67
CA PRO A 295 -10.94 16.77 -3.11
C PRO A 295 -12.40 16.95 -3.53
N PHE A 296 -12.99 15.92 -4.19
CA PHE A 296 -14.39 15.95 -4.59
C PHE A 296 -15.32 16.06 -3.37
N PHE A 297 -15.13 15.21 -2.36
CA PHE A 297 -15.96 15.21 -1.16
C PHE A 297 -15.90 16.56 -0.42
N PHE A 298 -14.71 17.14 -0.29
CA PHE A 298 -14.56 18.48 0.32
C PHE A 298 -15.20 19.58 -0.52
N SER A 299 -15.11 19.52 -1.84
CA SER A 299 -15.73 20.53 -2.73
C SER A 299 -17.28 20.50 -2.71
N MET A 300 -17.84 19.35 -2.38
CA MET A 300 -19.28 19.15 -2.23
C MET A 300 -19.79 19.50 -0.82
N ALA A 301 -18.89 19.65 0.15
CA ALA A 301 -19.26 19.95 1.53
C ALA A 301 -20.08 21.23 1.62
N GLY A 302 -21.19 21.17 2.36
CA GLY A 302 -22.11 22.31 2.52
C GLY A 302 -23.19 22.45 1.43
N ARG A 303 -23.11 21.71 0.33
CA ARG A 303 -24.19 21.70 -0.69
C ARG A 303 -25.36 20.84 -0.20
N SER A 304 -26.57 21.22 -0.61
CA SER A 304 -27.81 20.51 -0.25
C SER A 304 -27.88 19.07 -0.79
N ASP A 305 -27.22 18.82 -1.93
CA ASP A 305 -27.15 17.53 -2.63
C ASP A 305 -25.93 16.67 -2.24
N ALA A 306 -25.05 17.16 -1.35
CA ALA A 306 -23.78 16.51 -0.99
C ALA A 306 -23.96 15.05 -0.53
N LYS A 307 -24.90 14.80 0.40
CA LYS A 307 -25.14 13.46 0.94
C LYS A 307 -25.61 12.46 -0.14
N GLN A 308 -26.42 12.92 -1.08
CA GLN A 308 -26.87 12.11 -2.21
C GLN A 308 -25.71 11.79 -3.16
N ALA A 309 -24.85 12.78 -3.43
CA ALA A 309 -23.63 12.58 -4.22
C ALA A 309 -22.68 11.56 -3.55
N TYR A 310 -22.50 11.63 -2.22
CA TYR A 310 -21.68 10.67 -1.48
C TYR A 310 -22.23 9.25 -1.57
N ALA A 311 -23.55 9.08 -1.43
CA ALA A 311 -24.20 7.79 -1.59
C ALA A 311 -24.05 7.21 -3.00
N LEU A 312 -24.14 8.08 -4.02
CA LEU A 312 -23.95 7.72 -5.42
C LEU A 312 -22.52 7.28 -5.70
N VAL A 313 -21.53 8.04 -5.22
CA VAL A 313 -20.12 7.72 -5.36
C VAL A 313 -19.78 6.38 -4.70
N MET A 314 -20.27 6.12 -3.49
CA MET A 314 -20.08 4.84 -2.81
C MET A 314 -20.64 3.68 -3.65
N ARG A 315 -21.83 3.83 -4.22
CA ARG A 315 -22.47 2.81 -5.05
C ARG A 315 -21.61 2.46 -6.26
N TYR A 316 -21.18 3.46 -7.03
CA TYR A 316 -20.33 3.21 -8.21
C TYR A 316 -18.95 2.69 -7.84
N PHE A 317 -18.39 3.14 -6.73
CA PHE A 317 -17.13 2.60 -6.19
C PHE A 317 -17.26 1.09 -5.95
N VAL A 318 -18.32 0.63 -5.27
CA VAL A 318 -18.53 -0.80 -5.01
C VAL A 318 -18.74 -1.58 -6.30
N ILE A 319 -19.51 -1.05 -7.26
CA ILE A 319 -19.68 -1.69 -8.58
C ILE A 319 -18.34 -1.90 -9.27
N CYS A 320 -17.50 -0.87 -9.35
CA CYS A 320 -16.17 -0.97 -9.96
C CYS A 320 -15.28 -1.99 -9.21
N CYS A 321 -15.25 -1.92 -7.88
CA CYS A 321 -14.48 -2.86 -7.07
C CYS A 321 -14.97 -4.30 -7.22
N SER A 322 -16.30 -4.54 -7.29
CA SER A 322 -16.86 -5.86 -7.58
C SER A 322 -16.49 -6.36 -8.96
N GLY A 323 -16.44 -5.45 -9.95
CA GLY A 323 -15.92 -5.76 -11.29
C GLY A 323 -14.45 -6.17 -11.29
N ILE A 324 -13.60 -5.47 -10.53
CA ILE A 324 -12.17 -5.83 -10.37
C ILE A 324 -12.05 -7.18 -9.65
N TYR A 325 -12.84 -7.40 -8.58
CA TYR A 325 -12.88 -8.67 -7.87
C TYR A 325 -13.18 -9.83 -8.83
N LEU A 326 -14.27 -9.73 -9.60
CA LEU A 326 -14.67 -10.72 -10.58
C LEU A 326 -13.61 -10.89 -11.69
N GLY A 327 -13.06 -9.76 -12.19
CA GLY A 327 -12.03 -9.79 -13.22
C GLY A 327 -10.75 -10.51 -12.81
N VAL A 328 -10.39 -10.50 -11.53
CA VAL A 328 -9.23 -11.26 -11.03
C VAL A 328 -9.62 -12.70 -10.69
N VAL A 329 -10.71 -12.90 -9.95
CA VAL A 329 -11.03 -14.22 -9.39
C VAL A 329 -11.53 -15.18 -10.47
N LEU A 330 -12.40 -14.74 -11.40
CA LEU A 330 -12.89 -15.59 -12.50
C LEU A 330 -11.78 -15.95 -13.52
N PHE A 331 -10.72 -15.14 -13.58
CA PHE A 331 -9.57 -15.38 -14.44
C PHE A 331 -8.31 -15.74 -13.66
N LEU A 332 -8.47 -16.31 -12.47
CA LEU A 332 -7.34 -16.68 -11.61
C LEU A 332 -6.40 -17.69 -12.31
N ASP A 333 -6.93 -18.53 -13.19
CA ASP A 333 -6.16 -19.43 -14.04
C ASP A 333 -5.22 -18.71 -15.03
N VAL A 334 -5.50 -17.45 -15.36
CA VAL A 334 -4.61 -16.59 -16.14
C VAL A 334 -3.65 -15.86 -15.20
N PHE A 335 -4.18 -15.27 -14.12
CA PHE A 335 -3.37 -14.51 -13.16
C PHE A 335 -2.35 -15.37 -12.40
N LYS A 336 -2.56 -16.69 -12.26
CA LYS A 336 -1.59 -17.59 -11.62
C LYS A 336 -0.22 -17.58 -12.32
N TYR A 337 -0.15 -17.28 -13.62
CA TYR A 337 1.13 -17.17 -14.34
C TYR A 337 1.92 -15.90 -14.02
N PHE A 338 1.33 -14.97 -13.28
CA PHE A 338 2.03 -13.81 -12.77
C PHE A 338 2.96 -14.13 -11.59
N ILE A 339 2.78 -15.30 -10.96
CA ILE A 339 3.62 -15.80 -9.88
C ILE A 339 4.20 -17.17 -10.23
N GLY A 340 5.40 -17.48 -9.72
CA GLY A 340 6.06 -18.76 -9.91
C GLY A 340 5.19 -19.95 -9.47
N GLU A 341 5.49 -21.12 -10.00
CA GLU A 341 4.68 -22.33 -9.80
C GLU A 341 4.58 -22.73 -8.33
N GLU A 342 5.69 -22.65 -7.60
CA GLU A 342 5.78 -22.98 -6.18
C GLU A 342 4.82 -22.15 -5.30
N TYR A 343 4.47 -20.93 -5.74
CA TYR A 343 3.61 -20.03 -4.98
C TYR A 343 2.11 -20.26 -5.22
N ARG A 344 1.76 -21.06 -6.24
CA ARG A 344 0.36 -21.21 -6.69
C ARG A 344 -0.50 -22.00 -5.70
N GLU A 345 0.10 -22.75 -4.77
CA GLU A 345 -0.67 -23.42 -3.71
C GLU A 345 -1.46 -22.43 -2.84
N GLY A 346 -1.01 -21.18 -2.73
CA GLY A 346 -1.67 -20.12 -1.98
C GLY A 346 -2.79 -19.38 -2.72
N LEU A 347 -3.10 -19.70 -3.97
CA LEU A 347 -4.08 -18.97 -4.78
C LEU A 347 -5.48 -18.88 -4.15
N GLY A 348 -5.84 -19.86 -3.30
CA GLY A 348 -7.12 -19.88 -2.59
C GLY A 348 -7.36 -18.69 -1.65
N ILE A 349 -6.29 -17.96 -1.23
CA ILE A 349 -6.46 -16.76 -0.41
C ILE A 349 -6.75 -15.49 -1.23
N VAL A 350 -6.51 -15.50 -2.54
CA VAL A 350 -6.65 -14.29 -3.39
C VAL A 350 -8.06 -13.72 -3.36
N PRO A 351 -9.14 -14.53 -3.47
CA PRO A 351 -10.51 -14.02 -3.33
C PRO A 351 -10.75 -13.36 -1.96
N ILE A 352 -10.22 -13.93 -0.89
CA ILE A 352 -10.38 -13.41 0.48
C ILE A 352 -9.69 -12.05 0.60
N LEU A 353 -8.45 -11.95 0.13
CA LEU A 353 -7.66 -10.71 0.16
C LEU A 353 -8.24 -9.60 -0.74
N LEU A 354 -8.75 -9.95 -1.91
CA LEU A 354 -9.42 -9.00 -2.80
C LEU A 354 -10.69 -8.44 -2.13
N MET A 355 -11.50 -9.30 -1.50
CA MET A 355 -12.67 -8.85 -0.76
C MET A 355 -12.28 -7.99 0.45
N ALA A 356 -11.24 -8.36 1.19
CA ALA A 356 -10.71 -7.55 2.29
C ALA A 356 -10.30 -6.16 1.81
N ASN A 357 -9.54 -6.06 0.71
CA ASN A 357 -9.12 -4.77 0.14
C ASN A 357 -10.30 -3.95 -0.41
N LEU A 358 -11.34 -4.59 -0.94
CA LEU A 358 -12.59 -3.92 -1.31
C LEU A 358 -13.26 -3.31 -0.08
N LEU A 359 -13.37 -4.05 1.02
CA LEU A 359 -13.93 -3.55 2.29
C LEU A 359 -13.08 -2.41 2.86
N LEU A 360 -11.75 -2.49 2.77
CA LEU A 360 -10.87 -1.36 3.11
C LEU A 360 -11.22 -0.12 2.28
N GLY A 361 -11.48 -0.28 0.99
CA GLY A 361 -11.91 0.82 0.12
C GLY A 361 -13.26 1.41 0.55
N ILE A 362 -14.23 0.57 0.94
CA ILE A 362 -15.52 1.03 1.51
C ILE A 362 -15.27 1.79 2.82
N TYR A 363 -14.40 1.29 3.71
CA TYR A 363 -14.04 1.97 4.94
C TYR A 363 -13.42 3.35 4.68
N ILE A 364 -12.48 3.46 3.73
CA ILE A 364 -11.86 4.74 3.33
C ILE A 364 -12.93 5.72 2.84
N ASN A 365 -13.89 5.26 2.06
CA ASN A 365 -14.98 6.09 1.56
C ASN A 365 -15.93 6.53 2.70
N LEU A 366 -16.28 5.62 3.62
CA LEU A 366 -17.05 5.96 4.81
C LEU A 366 -16.30 6.95 5.71
N SER A 367 -14.99 6.86 5.83
CA SER A 367 -14.17 7.66 6.73
C SER A 367 -14.21 9.18 6.43
N ILE A 368 -14.75 9.58 5.28
CA ILE A 368 -14.81 10.99 4.89
C ILE A 368 -15.64 11.83 5.87
N TRP A 369 -16.68 11.26 6.51
CA TRP A 369 -17.49 12.00 7.44
C TRP A 369 -16.72 12.45 8.68
N TYR A 370 -15.70 11.70 9.14
CA TYR A 370 -14.83 12.13 10.26
C TYR A 370 -14.16 13.46 9.96
N LYS A 371 -13.73 13.62 8.70
CA LYS A 371 -13.01 14.81 8.22
C LYS A 371 -13.96 15.98 7.99
N LEU A 372 -15.15 15.71 7.44
CA LEU A 372 -16.16 16.73 7.15
C LEU A 372 -16.81 17.33 8.41
N THR A 373 -16.83 16.59 9.52
CA THR A 373 -17.43 17.01 10.78
C THR A 373 -16.42 17.38 11.87
N ASP A 374 -15.11 17.48 11.51
CA ASP A 374 -14.00 17.72 12.44
C ASP A 374 -13.90 16.69 13.59
N ARG A 375 -14.45 15.49 13.39
CA ARG A 375 -14.47 14.40 14.37
C ARG A 375 -13.44 13.32 14.07
N THR A 376 -12.22 13.73 13.70
CA THR A 376 -11.13 12.82 13.28
C THR A 376 -10.70 11.83 14.38
N SER A 377 -10.99 12.15 15.66
CA SER A 377 -10.76 11.22 16.78
C SER A 377 -11.54 9.91 16.64
N TRP A 378 -12.75 9.91 16.07
CA TRP A 378 -13.49 8.67 15.80
C TRP A 378 -12.77 7.79 14.76
N GLY A 379 -12.19 8.42 13.72
CA GLY A 379 -11.37 7.69 12.76
C GLY A 379 -10.15 7.03 13.41
N ALA A 380 -9.50 7.73 14.36
CA ALA A 380 -8.40 7.18 15.14
C ALA A 380 -8.84 5.99 15.99
N TRP A 381 -9.96 6.10 16.72
CA TRP A 381 -10.52 5.00 17.52
C TRP A 381 -10.88 3.78 16.67
N VAL A 382 -11.54 3.96 15.52
CA VAL A 382 -11.86 2.84 14.61
C VAL A 382 -10.58 2.16 14.13
N SER A 383 -9.53 2.92 13.78
CA SER A 383 -8.24 2.35 13.36
C SER A 383 -7.54 1.58 14.48
N ILE A 384 -7.57 2.10 15.72
CA ILE A 384 -6.97 1.43 16.88
C ILE A 384 -7.72 0.15 17.25
N LEU A 385 -9.06 0.19 17.23
CA LEU A 385 -9.88 -1.01 17.44
C LEU A 385 -9.65 -2.04 16.34
N GLY A 386 -9.52 -1.58 15.08
CA GLY A 386 -9.12 -2.44 13.97
C GLY A 386 -7.77 -3.10 14.22
N ALA A 387 -6.76 -2.34 14.66
CA ALA A 387 -5.44 -2.86 14.98
C ALA A 387 -5.49 -3.91 16.11
N ALA A 388 -6.22 -3.65 17.17
CA ALA A 388 -6.41 -4.62 18.26
C ALA A 388 -7.08 -5.91 17.76
N LEU A 389 -8.10 -5.79 16.92
CA LEU A 389 -8.79 -6.93 16.32
C LEU A 389 -7.87 -7.70 15.36
N THR A 390 -7.07 -6.99 14.55
CA THR A 390 -6.07 -7.61 13.66
C THR A 390 -5.07 -8.44 14.46
N VAL A 391 -4.52 -7.89 15.55
CA VAL A 391 -3.60 -8.64 16.42
C VAL A 391 -4.29 -9.87 17.00
N ALA A 392 -5.46 -9.70 17.63
CA ALA A 392 -6.17 -10.78 18.28
C ALA A 392 -6.52 -11.92 17.32
N LEU A 393 -7.06 -11.58 16.13
CA LEU A 393 -7.43 -12.59 15.14
C LEU A 393 -6.21 -13.29 14.53
N ASN A 394 -5.12 -12.58 14.23
CA ASN A 394 -3.93 -13.23 13.71
C ASN A 394 -3.31 -14.18 14.73
N VAL A 395 -3.19 -13.78 16.00
CA VAL A 395 -2.69 -14.65 17.08
C VAL A 395 -3.57 -15.88 17.28
N ALA A 396 -4.88 -15.74 17.13
CA ALA A 396 -5.82 -16.87 17.28
C ALA A 396 -5.87 -17.80 16.07
N LEU A 397 -5.80 -17.25 14.85
CA LEU A 397 -6.08 -17.99 13.60
C LEU A 397 -4.81 -18.52 12.92
N ILE A 398 -3.67 -17.82 12.97
CA ILE A 398 -2.44 -18.26 12.31
C ILE A 398 -1.98 -19.62 12.82
N PRO A 399 -1.91 -19.91 14.14
CA PRO A 399 -1.45 -21.22 14.61
C PRO A 399 -2.35 -22.39 14.17
N LYS A 400 -3.62 -22.12 13.87
CA LYS A 400 -4.61 -23.16 13.51
C LYS A 400 -4.78 -23.33 12.01
N TYR A 401 -4.75 -22.22 11.25
CA TYR A 401 -5.11 -22.19 9.83
C TYR A 401 -4.00 -21.64 8.94
N GLY A 402 -2.81 -21.40 9.50
CA GLY A 402 -1.68 -20.88 8.76
C GLY A 402 -1.97 -19.50 8.15
N TYR A 403 -1.42 -19.25 6.96
CA TYR A 403 -1.62 -17.99 6.23
C TYR A 403 -3.08 -17.79 5.77
N VAL A 404 -3.87 -18.84 5.64
CA VAL A 404 -5.31 -18.74 5.34
C VAL A 404 -6.02 -18.06 6.51
N GLY A 405 -5.65 -18.41 7.75
CA GLY A 405 -6.15 -17.74 8.96
C GLY A 405 -5.85 -16.25 8.97
N SER A 406 -4.67 -15.85 8.49
CA SER A 406 -4.28 -14.45 8.36
C SER A 406 -5.12 -13.69 7.32
N ALA A 407 -5.41 -14.31 6.17
CA ALA A 407 -6.29 -13.72 5.16
C ALA A 407 -7.71 -13.48 5.70
N TRP A 408 -8.26 -14.45 6.44
CA TRP A 408 -9.56 -14.30 7.11
C TRP A 408 -9.52 -13.24 8.22
N ALA A 409 -8.44 -13.16 9.00
CA ALA A 409 -8.28 -12.12 10.01
C ALA A 409 -8.36 -10.72 9.39
N THR A 410 -7.70 -10.50 8.25
CA THR A 410 -7.74 -9.24 7.51
C THR A 410 -9.16 -8.92 7.00
N LEU A 411 -9.85 -9.90 6.43
CA LEU A 411 -11.22 -9.75 5.94
C LEU A 411 -12.18 -9.35 7.08
N VAL A 412 -12.14 -10.09 8.19
CA VAL A 412 -13.01 -9.84 9.35
C VAL A 412 -12.72 -8.48 9.98
N CYS A 413 -11.44 -8.11 10.09
CA CYS A 413 -11.03 -6.80 10.60
C CYS A 413 -11.62 -5.66 9.75
N TYR A 414 -11.43 -5.69 8.44
CA TYR A 414 -11.94 -4.64 7.57
C TYR A 414 -13.47 -4.63 7.51
N ALA A 415 -14.14 -5.78 7.60
CA ALA A 415 -15.59 -5.86 7.73
C ALA A 415 -16.08 -5.19 9.02
N ALA A 416 -15.41 -5.44 10.15
CA ALA A 416 -15.71 -4.81 11.43
C ALA A 416 -15.50 -3.29 11.39
N MET A 417 -14.40 -2.81 10.77
CA MET A 417 -14.13 -1.38 10.58
C MET A 417 -15.20 -0.70 9.71
N VAL A 418 -15.64 -1.36 8.63
CA VAL A 418 -16.75 -0.88 7.77
C VAL A 418 -18.03 -0.76 8.58
N LEU A 419 -18.41 -1.82 9.30
CA LEU A 419 -19.64 -1.85 10.10
C LEU A 419 -19.63 -0.76 11.16
N LEU A 420 -18.53 -0.64 11.91
CA LEU A 420 -18.39 0.36 12.97
C LEU A 420 -18.43 1.79 12.41
N SER A 421 -17.71 2.04 11.30
CA SER A 421 -17.71 3.36 10.65
C SER A 421 -19.08 3.71 10.07
N TRP A 422 -19.83 2.73 9.53
CA TRP A 422 -21.18 2.94 9.03
C TRP A 422 -22.19 3.22 10.15
N VAL A 423 -22.14 2.47 11.26
CA VAL A 423 -23.02 2.70 12.42
C VAL A 423 -22.78 4.08 13.02
N LEU A 424 -21.52 4.46 13.26
CA LEU A 424 -21.17 5.80 13.75
C LEU A 424 -21.59 6.89 12.75
N GLY A 425 -21.39 6.66 11.46
CA GLY A 425 -21.78 7.58 10.40
C GLY A 425 -23.30 7.81 10.37
N ARG A 426 -24.10 6.77 10.56
CA ARG A 426 -25.57 6.92 10.67
C ARG A 426 -25.99 7.82 11.82
N TYR A 427 -25.24 7.79 12.92
CA TYR A 427 -25.56 8.61 14.10
C TYR A 427 -25.09 10.06 13.95
N PHE A 428 -23.83 10.26 13.49
CA PHE A 428 -23.23 11.60 13.49
C PHE A 428 -23.39 12.37 12.19
N TYR A 429 -23.46 11.67 11.05
CA TYR A 429 -23.55 12.27 9.72
C TYR A 429 -24.34 11.35 8.78
N PRO A 430 -25.67 11.26 8.92
CA PRO A 430 -26.48 10.32 8.16
C PRO A 430 -26.40 10.61 6.65
N VAL A 431 -25.79 9.69 5.91
CA VAL A 431 -25.77 9.65 4.45
C VAL A 431 -26.68 8.53 3.99
N PRO A 432 -27.59 8.74 3.02
CA PRO A 432 -28.56 7.73 2.57
C PRO A 432 -27.89 6.68 1.64
N TYR A 433 -26.94 5.92 2.17
CA TYR A 433 -26.30 4.85 1.41
C TYR A 433 -27.32 3.76 1.04
N PRO A 434 -27.35 3.31 -0.24
CA PRO A 434 -28.23 2.22 -0.67
C PRO A 434 -27.67 0.86 -0.25
N VAL A 435 -27.68 0.57 1.06
CA VAL A 435 -27.00 -0.57 1.69
C VAL A 435 -27.44 -1.90 1.07
N VAL A 436 -28.74 -2.05 0.75
CA VAL A 436 -29.27 -3.27 0.11
C VAL A 436 -28.66 -3.47 -1.28
N ARG A 437 -28.53 -2.42 -2.09
CA ARG A 437 -27.93 -2.50 -3.41
C ARG A 437 -26.41 -2.76 -3.32
N ILE A 438 -25.73 -2.09 -2.39
CA ILE A 438 -24.30 -2.32 -2.12
C ILE A 438 -24.09 -3.79 -1.72
N GLY A 439 -24.87 -4.30 -0.77
CA GLY A 439 -24.83 -5.71 -0.37
C GLY A 439 -25.15 -6.67 -1.52
N ALA A 440 -26.11 -6.34 -2.38
CA ALA A 440 -26.44 -7.16 -3.54
C ALA A 440 -25.26 -7.26 -4.54
N TYR A 441 -24.54 -6.17 -4.80
CA TYR A 441 -23.35 -6.22 -5.68
C TYR A 441 -22.20 -7.04 -5.06
N LEU A 442 -21.97 -6.92 -3.76
CA LEU A 442 -20.98 -7.72 -3.06
C LEU A 442 -21.34 -9.22 -3.07
N LEU A 443 -22.58 -9.55 -2.72
CA LEU A 443 -23.05 -10.92 -2.69
C LEU A 443 -23.11 -11.52 -4.10
N SER A 444 -23.52 -10.75 -5.11
CA SER A 444 -23.51 -11.24 -6.50
C SER A 444 -22.12 -11.53 -7.00
N SER A 445 -21.11 -10.70 -6.63
CA SER A 445 -19.72 -10.98 -7.02
C SER A 445 -19.19 -12.27 -6.41
N VAL A 446 -19.47 -12.54 -5.14
CA VAL A 446 -19.13 -13.81 -4.48
C VAL A 446 -19.94 -14.97 -5.07
N GLY A 447 -21.25 -14.80 -5.26
CA GLY A 447 -22.11 -15.83 -5.83
C GLY A 447 -21.72 -16.25 -7.23
N LEU A 448 -21.37 -15.30 -8.09
CA LEU A 448 -20.88 -15.58 -9.46
C LEU A 448 -19.56 -16.36 -9.44
N THR A 449 -18.65 -16.01 -8.53
CA THR A 449 -17.39 -16.76 -8.37
C THR A 449 -17.66 -18.20 -7.95
N LEU A 450 -18.56 -18.42 -6.99
CA LEU A 450 -18.93 -19.76 -6.53
C LEU A 450 -19.71 -20.55 -7.59
N ALA A 451 -20.38 -19.86 -8.50
CA ALA A 451 -21.11 -20.47 -9.61
C ALA A 451 -20.21 -20.90 -10.77
N GLN A 452 -18.97 -20.38 -10.88
CA GLN A 452 -18.08 -20.67 -12.01
C GLN A 452 -17.88 -22.17 -12.25
N PRO A 453 -17.54 -23.02 -11.27
CA PRO A 453 -17.37 -24.46 -11.50
C PRO A 453 -18.65 -25.15 -12.00
N LEU A 454 -19.82 -24.68 -11.56
CA LEU A 454 -21.12 -25.19 -12.00
C LEU A 454 -21.40 -24.82 -13.47
N VAL A 455 -21.02 -23.62 -13.88
CA VAL A 455 -21.15 -23.16 -15.27
C VAL A 455 -20.22 -23.92 -16.18
N GLU A 456 -18.97 -24.15 -15.77
CA GLU A 456 -18.01 -24.98 -16.46
C GLU A 456 -18.56 -26.41 -16.71
N LEU A 457 -19.06 -27.04 -15.65
CA LEU A 457 -19.58 -28.39 -15.70
C LEU A 457 -20.87 -28.50 -16.56
N ARG A 458 -21.80 -27.53 -16.39
CA ARG A 458 -23.11 -27.58 -17.06
C ARG A 458 -23.07 -27.23 -18.54
N LEU A 459 -22.18 -26.30 -18.92
CA LEU A 459 -22.09 -25.79 -20.28
C LEU A 459 -20.91 -26.41 -21.07
N GLY A 460 -20.07 -27.23 -20.41
CA GLY A 460 -18.88 -27.80 -21.04
C GLY A 460 -17.84 -26.71 -21.43
N LEU A 461 -17.84 -25.59 -20.75
CA LEU A 461 -16.95 -24.47 -21.03
C LEU A 461 -15.63 -24.64 -20.28
N ASN A 462 -14.55 -24.10 -20.86
CA ASN A 462 -13.32 -23.94 -20.08
C ASN A 462 -13.44 -22.77 -19.08
N ALA A 463 -12.57 -22.70 -18.10
CA ALA A 463 -12.62 -21.70 -17.01
C ALA A 463 -12.65 -20.26 -17.54
N ILE A 464 -11.88 -19.97 -18.63
CA ILE A 464 -11.82 -18.62 -19.21
C ILE A 464 -13.15 -18.24 -19.86
N ALA A 465 -13.78 -19.16 -20.62
CA ALA A 465 -15.06 -18.90 -21.26
C ALA A 465 -16.19 -18.77 -20.24
N ALA A 466 -16.22 -19.63 -19.20
CA ALA A 466 -17.15 -19.52 -18.09
C ALA A 466 -16.99 -18.20 -17.33
N GLY A 467 -15.75 -17.82 -17.04
CA GLY A 467 -15.42 -16.53 -16.42
C GLY A 467 -15.88 -15.34 -17.27
N ALA A 468 -15.64 -15.37 -18.59
CA ALA A 468 -16.08 -14.31 -19.51
C ALA A 468 -17.61 -14.20 -19.56
N LEU A 469 -18.32 -15.31 -19.58
CA LEU A 469 -19.79 -15.35 -19.55
C LEU A 469 -20.33 -14.72 -18.26
N LEU A 470 -19.79 -15.11 -17.09
CA LEU A 470 -20.21 -14.61 -15.79
C LEU A 470 -19.89 -13.13 -15.61
N LEU A 471 -18.68 -12.68 -16.00
CA LEU A 471 -18.31 -11.27 -15.97
C LEU A 471 -19.19 -10.44 -16.93
N GLY A 472 -19.43 -10.94 -18.14
CA GLY A 472 -20.37 -10.33 -19.10
C GLY A 472 -21.78 -10.21 -18.52
N GLY A 473 -22.28 -11.25 -17.87
CA GLY A 473 -23.56 -11.24 -17.16
C GLY A 473 -23.62 -10.17 -16.07
N TYR A 474 -22.56 -10.05 -15.26
CA TYR A 474 -22.45 -8.99 -14.26
C TYR A 474 -22.48 -7.59 -14.87
N LEU A 475 -21.72 -7.35 -15.95
CA LEU A 475 -21.69 -6.06 -16.63
C LEU A 475 -23.04 -5.70 -17.27
N LEU A 476 -23.73 -6.69 -17.83
CA LEU A 476 -25.09 -6.51 -18.36
C LEU A 476 -26.08 -6.16 -17.25
N LEU A 477 -26.00 -6.85 -16.11
CA LEU A 477 -26.84 -6.56 -14.94
C LEU A 477 -26.62 -5.13 -14.45
N VAL A 478 -25.36 -4.71 -14.28
CA VAL A 478 -24.99 -3.34 -13.89
C VAL A 478 -25.54 -2.33 -14.90
N THR A 479 -25.37 -2.59 -16.19
CA THR A 479 -25.87 -1.71 -17.26
C THR A 479 -27.37 -1.58 -17.22
N ALA A 480 -28.10 -2.68 -17.03
CA ALA A 480 -29.56 -2.69 -16.93
C ALA A 480 -30.08 -1.94 -15.69
N LEU A 481 -29.41 -2.10 -14.54
CA LEU A 481 -29.86 -1.50 -13.28
C LEU A 481 -29.44 -0.04 -13.09
N GLU A 482 -28.29 0.35 -13.62
CA GLU A 482 -27.71 1.66 -13.34
C GLU A 482 -27.69 2.60 -14.56
N VAL A 483 -27.40 2.10 -15.75
CA VAL A 483 -27.25 2.93 -16.95
C VAL A 483 -28.58 3.11 -17.68
N TRP A 484 -29.34 2.04 -17.86
CA TRP A 484 -30.61 2.08 -18.57
C TRP A 484 -31.65 3.06 -18.01
N PRO A 485 -31.86 3.16 -16.69
CA PRO A 485 -32.77 4.16 -16.11
C PRO A 485 -32.33 5.60 -16.40
N LEU A 486 -31.02 5.88 -16.39
CA LEU A 486 -30.48 7.21 -16.72
C LEU A 486 -30.68 7.59 -18.18
N LEU A 487 -30.55 6.61 -19.09
CA LEU A 487 -30.81 6.84 -20.52
C LEU A 487 -32.30 7.06 -20.81
N ARG A 488 -33.19 6.37 -20.11
CA ARG A 488 -34.65 6.60 -20.23
C ARG A 488 -35.05 7.99 -19.73
N GLN A 489 -34.51 8.46 -18.62
CA GLN A 489 -34.81 9.80 -18.10
C GLN A 489 -34.32 10.93 -19.03
N ARG A 490 -33.22 10.71 -19.77
CA ARG A 490 -32.76 11.67 -20.78
C ARG A 490 -33.61 11.70 -22.05
N ARG A 491 -34.23 10.56 -22.44
CA ARG A 491 -35.11 10.48 -23.62
C ARG A 491 -36.51 11.03 -23.40
N TYR A 492 -37.00 11.00 -22.15
CA TYR A 492 -38.31 11.50 -21.77
C TYR A 492 -38.18 12.36 -20.51
N PRO A 493 -37.69 13.64 -20.66
CA PRO A 493 -37.71 14.58 -19.56
C PRO A 493 -39.19 14.79 -19.13
N ARG A 494 -39.47 14.54 -17.84
CA ARG A 494 -40.77 14.83 -17.24
C ARG A 494 -40.97 16.32 -17.07
#